data_4ecea22c14e6a5dc2e65ca0a84d64baf
#
_entry.id   4ecea22c14e6a5dc2e65ca0a84d64baf
#
_cell.length_a   1.000
_cell.length_b   1.000
_cell.length_c   1.000
_cell.angle_alpha   90.00
_cell.angle_beta   90.00
_cell.angle_gamma   90.00
#
_symmetry.space_group_name_H-M   'P 1'
#
loop_
_entity.id
_entity.type
_entity.pdbx_description
1 polymer ?
#
loop_
_entity_poly.entity_id
_entity_poly.type
_entity_poly.pdbx_seq_one_letter_code
_entity_poly.pdbx_strand_id
1 'polypeptide(L)'
;MVIIMENTLSAMALRTLLMDIAGGMEVVVCDSFESYAPTEDAVPHFFVSSMTIFRNPDYFRQMMRRTIVVAEGNGSTFAQMGFRTLDATSSEQDIVRAMLQMHHMGHPHGHSYPTTTNTSDSSQLSQRECEVLKLMIKGRINKEIADELNISLSTVIFHRNNICDKLNTRSIGRLTIYAVLNNIVSIAEI
;
A
#
# COMPACT_ATOMS: atom_id res chain seq x y z
N MET A 1 8.94 -9.47 -8.02
CA MET A 1 7.69 -8.99 -8.64
C MET A 1 7.84 -8.88 -10.14
N VAL A 2 6.73 -8.98 -10.91
CA VAL A 2 6.78 -8.85 -12.39
C VAL A 2 5.77 -7.78 -12.82
N ILE A 3 6.23 -6.86 -13.65
CA ILE A 3 5.41 -5.85 -14.30
C ILE A 3 5.29 -6.22 -15.77
N ILE A 4 4.07 -6.35 -16.31
CA ILE A 4 3.82 -6.62 -17.73
C ILE A 4 2.92 -5.54 -18.29
N MET A 5 3.49 -4.58 -18.99
CA MET A 5 2.80 -3.40 -19.49
C MET A 5 3.42 -2.93 -20.80
N GLU A 6 2.56 -2.62 -21.79
CA GLU A 6 2.99 -2.07 -23.08
C GLU A 6 3.46 -0.61 -22.97
N ASN A 7 2.92 0.14 -21.99
CA ASN A 7 3.31 1.53 -21.76
C ASN A 7 4.58 1.58 -20.89
N THR A 8 5.70 1.86 -21.55
CA THR A 8 7.03 1.91 -20.92
C THR A 8 7.12 2.95 -19.80
N LEU A 9 6.51 4.13 -19.97
CA LEU A 9 6.54 5.18 -18.94
C LEU A 9 5.79 4.74 -17.68
N SER A 10 4.61 4.14 -17.84
CA SER A 10 3.85 3.58 -16.72
C SER A 10 4.60 2.46 -16.03
N ALA A 11 5.24 1.57 -16.80
CA ALA A 11 6.04 0.49 -16.25
C ALA A 11 7.26 1.00 -15.46
N MET A 12 7.97 2.02 -15.97
CA MET A 12 9.11 2.65 -15.28
C MET A 12 8.67 3.35 -13.99
N ALA A 13 7.59 4.12 -14.04
CA ALA A 13 7.05 4.80 -12.86
C ALA A 13 6.64 3.80 -11.79
N LEU A 14 5.91 2.75 -12.17
CA LEU A 14 5.46 1.70 -11.27
C LEU A 14 6.65 0.94 -10.66
N ARG A 15 7.68 0.63 -11.47
CA ARG A 15 8.91 0.00 -10.97
C ARG A 15 9.58 0.86 -9.91
N THR A 16 9.73 2.17 -10.15
CA THR A 16 10.34 3.09 -9.20
C THR A 16 9.56 3.12 -7.89
N LEU A 17 8.24 3.28 -7.95
CA LEU A 17 7.37 3.27 -6.77
C LEU A 17 7.46 1.95 -5.99
N LEU A 18 7.50 0.80 -6.68
CA LEU A 18 7.64 -0.52 -6.04
C LEU A 18 8.99 -0.68 -5.34
N MET A 19 10.07 -0.20 -5.96
CA MET A 19 11.40 -0.25 -5.35
C MET A 19 11.51 0.66 -4.11
N ASP A 20 10.87 1.83 -4.15
CA ASP A 20 10.84 2.78 -3.03
C ASP A 20 10.02 2.24 -1.85
N ILE A 21 8.89 1.57 -2.13
CA ILE A 21 7.98 1.04 -1.11
C ILE A 21 8.52 -0.26 -0.50
N ALA A 22 9.07 -1.15 -1.32
CA ALA A 22 9.38 -2.52 -0.95
C ALA A 22 10.89 -2.82 -0.85
N GLY A 23 11.72 -1.84 -0.56
CA GLY A 23 13.19 -1.86 -0.55
C GLY A 23 13.85 -3.23 -0.59
N GLY A 24 14.66 -3.48 -1.63
CA GLY A 24 15.39 -4.75 -1.81
C GLY A 24 14.64 -5.85 -2.58
N MET A 25 13.44 -5.58 -3.09
CA MET A 25 12.68 -6.54 -3.90
C MET A 25 13.12 -6.48 -5.37
N GLU A 26 13.34 -7.65 -5.97
CA GLU A 26 13.60 -7.74 -7.41
C GLU A 26 12.30 -7.48 -8.20
N VAL A 27 12.36 -6.50 -9.12
CA VAL A 27 11.24 -6.13 -10.01
C VAL A 27 11.67 -6.34 -11.45
N VAL A 28 11.08 -7.32 -12.09
CA VAL A 28 11.26 -7.62 -13.54
C VAL A 28 10.20 -6.85 -14.32
N VAL A 29 10.60 -6.20 -15.41
CA VAL A 29 9.68 -5.47 -16.30
C VAL A 29 9.69 -6.13 -17.67
N CYS A 30 8.52 -6.48 -18.18
CA CYS A 30 8.28 -7.05 -19.50
C CYS A 30 7.31 -6.13 -20.26
N ASP A 31 7.52 -5.98 -21.54
CA ASP A 31 6.65 -5.21 -22.45
C ASP A 31 5.42 -6.02 -22.90
N SER A 32 5.53 -7.34 -22.85
CA SER A 32 4.47 -8.27 -23.25
C SER A 32 4.49 -9.53 -22.37
N PHE A 33 3.41 -10.30 -22.41
CA PHE A 33 3.33 -11.56 -21.68
C PHE A 33 4.25 -12.63 -22.30
N GLU A 34 4.47 -12.56 -23.60
CA GLU A 34 5.34 -13.48 -24.34
C GLU A 34 6.82 -13.32 -23.99
N SER A 35 7.22 -12.11 -23.58
CA SER A 35 8.59 -11.85 -23.10
C SER A 35 8.82 -12.25 -21.63
N TYR A 36 7.75 -12.60 -20.90
CA TYR A 36 7.86 -13.13 -19.56
C TYR A 36 8.26 -14.62 -19.59
N ALA A 37 9.42 -14.93 -19.03
CA ALA A 37 9.85 -16.31 -18.83
C ALA A 37 9.57 -16.73 -17.36
N PRO A 38 8.62 -17.66 -17.12
CA PRO A 38 8.37 -18.18 -15.77
C PRO A 38 9.63 -18.88 -15.23
N THR A 39 10.02 -18.56 -14.00
CA THR A 39 11.02 -19.32 -13.25
C THR A 39 10.33 -20.40 -12.43
N GLU A 40 10.88 -21.60 -12.39
CA GLU A 40 10.28 -22.75 -11.72
C GLU A 40 10.19 -22.60 -10.18
N ASP A 41 11.03 -21.74 -9.59
CA ASP A 41 11.21 -21.69 -8.13
C ASP A 41 10.28 -20.74 -7.39
N ALA A 42 9.58 -19.82 -8.05
CA ALA A 42 8.70 -18.88 -7.36
C ALA A 42 7.58 -18.34 -8.25
N VAL A 43 6.35 -18.41 -7.77
CA VAL A 43 5.21 -17.75 -8.41
C VAL A 43 5.19 -16.26 -8.01
N PRO A 44 5.52 -15.34 -8.93
CA PRO A 44 5.60 -13.92 -8.60
C PRO A 44 4.24 -13.27 -8.38
N HIS A 45 4.26 -12.05 -7.83
CA HIS A 45 3.13 -11.14 -7.92
C HIS A 45 3.24 -10.32 -9.20
N PHE A 46 2.11 -10.13 -9.87
CA PHE A 46 2.02 -9.45 -11.16
C PHE A 46 1.36 -8.09 -11.03
N PHE A 47 1.92 -7.10 -11.71
CA PHE A 47 1.26 -5.86 -12.08
C PHE A 47 1.10 -5.85 -13.59
N VAL A 48 -0.11 -5.84 -14.08
CA VAL A 48 -0.38 -6.02 -15.51
C VAL A 48 -1.34 -4.96 -16.04
N SER A 49 -1.18 -4.60 -17.31
CA SER A 49 -2.15 -3.77 -18.00
C SER A 49 -3.48 -4.51 -18.21
N SER A 50 -4.56 -3.76 -18.38
CA SER A 50 -5.88 -4.31 -18.74
C SER A 50 -5.79 -5.15 -20.02
N MET A 51 -4.98 -4.70 -20.98
CA MET A 51 -4.80 -5.39 -22.28
C MET A 51 -4.10 -6.73 -22.11
N THR A 52 -3.12 -6.83 -21.23
CA THR A 52 -2.43 -8.09 -20.91
C THR A 52 -3.41 -9.15 -20.37
N ILE A 53 -4.36 -8.75 -19.52
CA ILE A 53 -5.43 -9.64 -19.01
C ILE A 53 -6.30 -10.14 -20.16
N PHE A 54 -6.76 -9.21 -21.03
CA PHE A 54 -7.64 -9.57 -22.15
C PHE A 54 -7.00 -10.54 -23.13
N ARG A 55 -5.69 -10.44 -23.35
CA ARG A 55 -4.94 -11.34 -24.23
C ARG A 55 -4.67 -12.72 -23.62
N ASN A 56 -4.56 -12.78 -22.26
CA ASN A 56 -4.17 -14.00 -21.55
C ASN A 56 -5.12 -14.32 -20.38
N PRO A 57 -6.44 -14.42 -20.62
CA PRO A 57 -7.44 -14.48 -19.54
C PRO A 57 -7.31 -15.73 -18.69
N ASP A 58 -7.03 -16.89 -19.29
CA ASP A 58 -6.99 -18.17 -18.57
C ASP A 58 -5.81 -18.25 -17.61
N TYR A 59 -4.65 -17.71 -17.99
CA TYR A 59 -3.48 -17.65 -17.14
C TYR A 59 -3.74 -16.77 -15.90
N PHE A 60 -4.21 -15.54 -16.13
CA PHE A 60 -4.41 -14.60 -15.02
C PHE A 60 -5.62 -14.92 -14.15
N ARG A 61 -6.60 -15.67 -14.65
CA ARG A 61 -7.69 -16.21 -13.82
C ARG A 61 -7.14 -17.17 -12.76
N GLN A 62 -6.17 -18.00 -13.09
CA GLN A 62 -5.51 -18.89 -12.14
C GLN A 62 -4.62 -18.11 -11.14
N MET A 63 -4.05 -17.01 -11.59
CA MET A 63 -3.15 -16.14 -10.80
C MET A 63 -3.86 -14.91 -10.19
N MET A 64 -5.19 -14.89 -10.13
CA MET A 64 -6.02 -13.73 -9.75
C MET A 64 -5.58 -13.11 -8.42
N ARG A 65 -5.33 -13.92 -7.39
CA ARG A 65 -4.91 -13.43 -6.07
C ARG A 65 -3.54 -12.77 -6.03
N ARG A 66 -2.70 -13.05 -7.03
CA ARG A 66 -1.34 -12.53 -7.17
C ARG A 66 -1.22 -11.49 -8.26
N THR A 67 -2.34 -11.14 -8.90
CA THR A 67 -2.40 -10.20 -10.02
C THR A 67 -3.10 -8.91 -9.59
N ILE A 68 -2.46 -7.80 -9.90
CA ILE A 68 -2.97 -6.45 -9.75
C ILE A 68 -3.10 -5.87 -11.15
N VAL A 69 -4.31 -5.48 -11.52
CA VAL A 69 -4.58 -4.87 -12.82
C VAL A 69 -4.39 -3.36 -12.71
N VAL A 70 -3.46 -2.83 -13.47
CA VAL A 70 -3.26 -1.38 -13.60
C VAL A 70 -4.17 -0.89 -14.71
N ALA A 71 -5.25 -0.21 -14.34
CA ALA A 71 -6.28 0.27 -15.25
C ALA A 71 -6.15 1.77 -15.46
N GLU A 72 -6.40 2.23 -16.68
CA GLU A 72 -6.57 3.65 -16.97
C GLU A 72 -8.05 4.00 -16.76
N GLY A 73 -8.37 4.60 -15.59
CA GLY A 73 -9.73 4.91 -15.16
C GLY A 73 -10.34 3.81 -14.28
N ASN A 74 -11.66 3.87 -14.15
CA ASN A 74 -12.39 3.00 -13.23
C ASN A 74 -12.22 1.50 -13.55
N GLY A 75 -11.35 0.82 -12.83
CA GLY A 75 -11.10 -0.62 -12.92
C GLY A 75 -12.25 -1.52 -12.44
N SER A 76 -13.49 -0.97 -12.34
CA SER A 76 -14.65 -1.67 -11.77
C SER A 76 -14.93 -3.03 -12.41
N THR A 77 -14.72 -3.17 -13.72
CA THR A 77 -14.94 -4.44 -14.45
C THR A 77 -14.01 -5.54 -13.93
N PHE A 78 -12.73 -5.23 -13.74
CA PHE A 78 -11.75 -6.20 -13.23
C PHE A 78 -11.97 -6.48 -11.75
N ALA A 79 -12.37 -5.48 -10.97
CA ALA A 79 -12.74 -5.65 -9.57
C ALA A 79 -13.96 -6.58 -9.41
N GLN A 80 -14.97 -6.46 -10.27
CA GLN A 80 -16.13 -7.36 -10.31
C GLN A 80 -15.73 -8.80 -10.69
N MET A 81 -14.69 -8.96 -11.50
CA MET A 81 -14.11 -10.27 -11.82
C MET A 81 -13.28 -10.86 -10.68
N GLY A 82 -13.02 -10.11 -9.60
CA GLY A 82 -12.26 -10.54 -8.43
C GLY A 82 -10.78 -10.18 -8.46
N PHE A 83 -10.32 -9.43 -9.45
CA PHE A 83 -8.95 -8.90 -9.47
C PHE A 83 -8.78 -7.71 -8.53
N ARG A 84 -7.58 -7.55 -7.97
CA ARG A 84 -7.18 -6.28 -7.38
C ARG A 84 -6.90 -5.29 -8.50
N THR A 85 -7.29 -4.05 -8.32
CA THR A 85 -7.11 -3.00 -9.33
C THR A 85 -6.35 -1.81 -8.76
N LEU A 86 -5.52 -1.21 -9.58
CA LEU A 86 -4.86 0.06 -9.33
C LEU A 86 -5.27 1.02 -10.45
N ASP A 87 -5.89 2.14 -10.10
CA ASP A 87 -6.27 3.16 -11.07
C ASP A 87 -5.08 4.10 -11.34
N ALA A 88 -4.51 3.98 -12.54
CA ALA A 88 -3.37 4.78 -12.97
C ALA A 88 -3.71 6.26 -13.20
N THR A 89 -5.00 6.63 -13.23
CA THR A 89 -5.47 8.02 -13.38
C THR A 89 -5.75 8.70 -12.05
N SER A 90 -5.65 7.96 -10.95
CA SER A 90 -5.80 8.51 -9.60
C SER A 90 -4.67 9.47 -9.23
N SER A 91 -4.85 10.24 -8.18
CA SER A 91 -3.79 11.09 -7.66
C SER A 91 -2.57 10.27 -7.22
N GLU A 92 -1.37 10.85 -7.28
CA GLU A 92 -0.15 10.21 -6.79
C GLU A 92 -0.31 9.66 -5.36
N GLN A 93 -0.95 10.44 -4.48
CA GLN A 93 -1.19 10.05 -3.10
C GLN A 93 -2.08 8.80 -2.99
N ASP A 94 -3.10 8.70 -3.83
CA ASP A 94 -4.01 7.54 -3.83
C ASP A 94 -3.33 6.30 -4.41
N ILE A 95 -2.52 6.45 -5.44
CA ILE A 95 -1.70 5.37 -6.02
C ILE A 95 -0.74 4.82 -4.96
N VAL A 96 0.04 5.69 -4.31
CA VAL A 96 0.99 5.29 -3.25
C VAL A 96 0.26 4.61 -2.09
N ARG A 97 -0.90 5.15 -1.67
CA ARG A 97 -1.73 4.55 -0.61
C ARG A 97 -2.19 3.15 -0.99
N ALA A 98 -2.72 2.98 -2.19
CA ALA A 98 -3.19 1.69 -2.69
C ALA A 98 -2.05 0.67 -2.76
N MET A 99 -0.87 1.07 -3.23
CA MET A 99 0.30 0.19 -3.31
C MET A 99 0.80 -0.24 -1.93
N LEU A 100 0.85 0.67 -0.96
CA LEU A 100 1.22 0.36 0.43
C LEU A 100 0.22 -0.63 1.05
N GLN A 101 -1.08 -0.44 0.84
CA GLN A 101 -2.10 -1.39 1.31
C GLN A 101 -1.90 -2.79 0.70
N MET A 102 -1.60 -2.87 -0.59
CA MET A 102 -1.37 -4.14 -1.28
C MET A 102 -0.10 -4.85 -0.78
N HIS A 103 0.95 -4.09 -0.47
CA HIS A 103 2.19 -4.63 0.09
C HIS A 103 1.96 -5.31 1.45
N HIS A 104 1.16 -4.70 2.32
CA HIS A 104 0.83 -5.28 3.64
C HIS A 104 0.00 -6.57 3.56
N MET A 105 -0.83 -6.73 2.54
CA MET A 105 -1.63 -7.95 2.35
C MET A 105 -0.83 -9.13 1.77
N GLY A 106 0.41 -8.92 1.34
CA GLY A 106 1.24 -9.91 0.64
C GLY A 106 2.18 -10.74 1.51
N HIS A 107 2.36 -10.44 2.80
CA HIS A 107 3.26 -11.19 3.68
C HIS A 107 2.49 -12.11 4.64
N PRO A 108 2.54 -13.46 4.45
CA PRO A 108 1.89 -14.43 5.33
C PRO A 108 2.79 -14.82 6.53
N HIS A 109 3.54 -13.90 7.11
CA HIS A 109 4.24 -14.15 8.36
C HIS A 109 3.71 -13.26 9.48
N GLY A 110 2.77 -13.86 10.20
CA GLY A 110 2.55 -13.72 11.62
C GLY A 110 2.29 -12.31 12.15
N HIS A 111 1.07 -11.87 12.02
CA HIS A 111 0.24 -11.36 13.12
C HIS A 111 -1.13 -11.10 12.51
N SER A 112 -2.04 -12.07 12.77
CA SER A 112 -3.46 -11.90 12.52
C SER A 112 -3.92 -10.69 13.33
N TYR A 113 -4.09 -9.55 12.68
CA TYR A 113 -4.94 -8.51 13.24
C TYR A 113 -6.38 -8.90 12.95
N PRO A 114 -7.26 -8.93 13.95
CA PRO A 114 -8.65 -9.24 13.74
C PRO A 114 -9.25 -8.19 12.79
N THR A 115 -9.73 -8.66 11.65
CA THR A 115 -10.60 -7.89 10.76
C THR A 115 -11.93 -7.74 11.50
N THR A 116 -12.05 -6.77 12.36
CA THR A 116 -13.35 -6.32 12.82
C THR A 116 -13.97 -5.50 11.70
N THR A 117 -14.78 -6.16 10.91
CA THR A 117 -15.88 -5.52 10.17
C THR A 117 -16.75 -4.81 11.20
N ASN A 118 -16.57 -3.51 11.33
CA ASN A 118 -17.60 -2.64 11.86
C ASN A 118 -17.59 -1.36 11.05
N THR A 119 -18.56 -1.27 10.18
CA THR A 119 -19.11 -0.04 9.62
C THR A 119 -19.57 0.83 10.77
N SER A 120 -18.76 1.78 11.18
CA SER A 120 -19.14 3.05 11.77
C SER A 120 -17.91 3.83 12.24
N ASP A 121 -17.83 5.06 11.79
CA ASP A 121 -16.89 6.10 12.20
C ASP A 121 -15.50 6.07 11.55
N SER A 122 -15.45 6.59 10.31
CA SER A 122 -14.23 6.78 9.52
C SER A 122 -13.28 7.87 10.09
N SER A 123 -13.61 8.49 11.21
CA SER A 123 -12.84 9.58 11.83
C SER A 123 -11.95 9.15 12.99
N GLN A 124 -12.10 7.93 13.52
CA GLN A 124 -11.30 7.48 14.65
C GLN A 124 -9.97 6.82 14.21
N LEU A 125 -8.89 7.14 14.93
CA LEU A 125 -7.60 6.49 14.73
C LEU A 125 -7.65 5.06 15.28
N SER A 126 -7.03 4.12 14.53
CA SER A 126 -6.81 2.76 15.03
C SER A 126 -5.79 2.78 16.18
N GLN A 127 -5.75 1.71 16.98
CA GLN A 127 -4.76 1.58 18.05
C GLN A 127 -3.33 1.79 17.56
N ARG A 128 -3.00 1.23 16.37
CA ARG A 128 -1.67 1.37 15.79
C ARG A 128 -1.35 2.78 15.33
N GLU A 129 -2.34 3.49 14.79
CA GLU A 129 -2.21 4.90 14.44
C GLU A 129 -2.03 5.77 15.70
N CYS A 130 -2.69 5.44 16.80
CA CYS A 130 -2.47 6.13 18.09
C CYS A 130 -1.04 5.93 18.61
N GLU A 131 -0.47 4.73 18.52
CA GLU A 131 0.92 4.44 18.91
C GLU A 131 1.90 5.26 18.05
N VAL A 132 1.72 5.26 16.73
CA VAL A 132 2.54 6.07 15.82
C VAL A 132 2.38 7.56 16.12
N LEU A 133 1.16 8.05 16.33
CA LEU A 133 0.89 9.45 16.67
C LEU A 133 1.59 9.86 17.97
N LYS A 134 1.55 9.01 19.00
CA LYS A 134 2.23 9.24 20.28
C LYS A 134 3.74 9.47 20.09
N LEU A 135 4.40 8.65 19.27
CA LEU A 135 5.83 8.77 18.99
C LEU A 135 6.16 9.99 18.13
N MET A 136 5.28 10.31 17.15
CA MET A 136 5.41 11.53 16.36
C MET A 136 5.41 12.80 17.24
N ILE A 137 4.50 12.87 18.20
CA ILE A 137 4.38 14.00 19.13
C ILE A 137 5.60 14.09 20.04
N LYS A 138 6.19 12.96 20.44
CA LYS A 138 7.45 12.90 21.19
C LYS A 138 8.68 13.27 20.36
N GLY A 139 8.50 13.69 19.10
CA GLY A 139 9.58 14.14 18.22
C GLY A 139 10.40 13.01 17.57
N ARG A 140 9.95 11.76 17.63
CA ARG A 140 10.65 10.64 17.01
C ARG A 140 10.63 10.75 15.48
N ILE A 141 11.78 10.49 14.85
CA ILE A 141 11.86 10.38 13.40
C ILE A 141 11.32 9.02 12.93
N ASN A 142 10.94 8.92 11.66
CA ASN A 142 10.31 7.70 11.11
C ASN A 142 11.13 6.41 11.37
N LYS A 143 12.45 6.50 11.33
CA LYS A 143 13.32 5.35 11.58
C LYS A 143 13.24 4.88 13.03
N GLU A 144 13.26 5.82 13.98
CA GLU A 144 13.12 5.51 15.41
C GLU A 144 11.76 4.92 15.72
N ILE A 145 10.68 5.45 15.09
CA ILE A 145 9.33 4.91 15.23
C ILE A 145 9.27 3.47 14.69
N ALA A 146 9.93 3.22 13.54
CA ALA A 146 10.00 1.88 12.95
C ALA A 146 10.69 0.88 13.89
N ASP A 147 11.83 1.28 14.45
CA ASP A 147 12.60 0.46 15.39
C ASP A 147 11.83 0.22 16.70
N GLU A 148 11.23 1.28 17.29
CA GLU A 148 10.50 1.21 18.57
C GLU A 148 9.21 0.38 18.48
N LEU A 149 8.52 0.46 17.34
CA LEU A 149 7.30 -0.30 17.09
C LEU A 149 7.54 -1.64 16.37
N ASN A 150 8.79 -1.95 16.05
CA ASN A 150 9.20 -3.17 15.34
C ASN A 150 8.42 -3.39 14.02
N ILE A 151 8.37 -2.33 13.20
CA ILE A 151 7.73 -2.31 11.88
C ILE A 151 8.66 -1.68 10.83
N SER A 152 8.34 -1.87 9.56
CA SER A 152 9.13 -1.26 8.49
C SER A 152 8.95 0.26 8.42
N LEU A 153 9.96 0.95 7.90
CA LEU A 153 9.92 2.41 7.67
C LEU A 153 8.73 2.80 6.77
N SER A 154 8.44 2.00 5.74
CA SER A 154 7.30 2.21 4.85
C SER A 154 5.97 2.09 5.59
N THR A 155 5.87 1.18 6.56
CA THR A 155 4.69 1.04 7.41
C THR A 155 4.46 2.27 8.30
N VAL A 156 5.53 2.87 8.84
CA VAL A 156 5.45 4.12 9.60
C VAL A 156 4.92 5.25 8.73
N ILE A 157 5.48 5.40 7.52
CA ILE A 157 5.05 6.43 6.56
C ILE A 157 3.56 6.26 6.21
N PHE A 158 3.13 5.02 5.99
CA PHE A 158 1.72 4.68 5.75
C PHE A 158 0.80 5.12 6.91
N HIS A 159 1.14 4.75 8.15
CA HIS A 159 0.34 5.17 9.31
C HIS A 159 0.31 6.70 9.48
N ARG A 160 1.45 7.38 9.28
CA ARG A 160 1.51 8.84 9.33
C ARG A 160 0.58 9.50 8.30
N ASN A 161 0.57 8.99 7.07
CA ASN A 161 -0.33 9.49 6.03
C ASN A 161 -1.80 9.26 6.43
N ASN A 162 -2.14 8.05 6.88
CA ASN A 162 -3.50 7.75 7.33
C ASN A 162 -3.96 8.66 8.49
N ILE A 163 -3.09 8.91 9.47
CA ILE A 163 -3.37 9.84 10.57
C ILE A 163 -3.66 11.24 10.02
N CYS A 164 -2.81 11.75 9.13
CA CYS A 164 -2.99 13.07 8.54
C CYS A 164 -4.28 13.18 7.72
N ASP A 165 -4.62 12.12 6.98
CA ASP A 165 -5.84 12.09 6.15
C ASP A 165 -7.10 11.99 7.01
N LYS A 166 -7.12 11.11 8.00
CA LYS A 166 -8.27 10.96 8.93
C LYS A 166 -8.53 12.24 9.73
N LEU A 167 -7.47 12.92 10.14
CA LEU A 167 -7.56 14.15 10.92
C LEU A 167 -7.56 15.43 10.07
N ASN A 168 -7.50 15.26 8.75
CA ASN A 168 -7.45 16.35 7.77
C ASN A 168 -6.43 17.45 8.13
N THR A 169 -5.26 17.04 8.61
CA THR A 169 -4.20 17.97 9.00
C THR A 169 -2.82 17.32 8.96
N ARG A 170 -1.81 18.10 8.51
CA ARG A 170 -0.39 17.74 8.59
C ARG A 170 0.37 18.55 9.63
N SER A 171 -0.31 19.43 10.33
CA SER A 171 0.29 20.27 11.40
C SER A 171 0.49 19.45 12.66
N ILE A 172 1.74 19.30 13.08
CA ILE A 172 2.08 18.58 14.31
C ILE A 172 1.36 19.18 15.54
N GLY A 173 1.22 20.50 15.59
CA GLY A 173 0.50 21.17 16.69
C GLY A 173 -0.98 20.77 16.74
N ARG A 174 -1.66 20.66 15.59
CA ARG A 174 -3.07 20.20 15.56
C ARG A 174 -3.18 18.73 15.92
N LEU A 175 -2.22 17.90 15.46
CA LEU A 175 -2.14 16.49 15.83
C LEU A 175 -1.93 16.33 17.35
N THR A 176 -1.09 17.18 17.96
CA THR A 176 -0.86 17.20 19.41
C THR A 176 -2.14 17.57 20.18
N ILE A 177 -2.86 18.62 19.74
CA ILE A 177 -4.13 19.00 20.35
C ILE A 177 -5.13 17.84 20.30
N TYR A 178 -5.27 17.20 19.14
CA TYR A 178 -6.13 16.02 18.98
C TYR A 178 -5.76 14.90 19.94
N ALA A 179 -4.49 14.58 20.05
CA ALA A 179 -4.00 13.49 20.91
C ALA A 179 -4.24 13.76 22.40
N VAL A 180 -4.08 15.01 22.83
CA VAL A 180 -4.37 15.42 24.21
C VAL A 180 -5.87 15.35 24.50
N LEU A 181 -6.71 15.89 23.61
CA LEU A 181 -8.17 15.87 23.79
C LEU A 181 -8.76 14.46 23.81
N ASN A 182 -8.13 13.51 23.12
CA ASN A 182 -8.55 12.10 23.06
C ASN A 182 -7.78 11.21 24.05
N ASN A 183 -7.03 11.77 25.01
CA ASN A 183 -6.25 11.04 26.01
C ASN A 183 -5.22 10.04 25.42
N ILE A 184 -4.75 10.26 24.19
CA ILE A 184 -3.70 9.46 23.56
C ILE A 184 -2.34 9.79 24.19
N VAL A 185 -2.12 11.07 24.54
CA VAL A 185 -0.91 11.58 25.21
C VAL A 185 -1.32 12.54 26.32
N SER A 186 -0.67 12.47 27.46
CA SER A 186 -0.86 13.48 28.52
C SER A 186 0.01 14.70 28.29
N ILE A 187 -0.43 15.89 28.78
CA ILE A 187 0.36 17.12 28.67
C ILE A 187 1.72 16.96 29.35
N ALA A 188 1.83 16.11 30.37
CA ALA A 188 3.09 15.85 31.09
C ALA A 188 4.07 14.97 30.29
N GLU A 189 3.65 14.36 29.18
CA GLU A 189 4.48 13.50 28.33
C GLU A 189 5.06 14.22 27.09
N ILE A 190 4.66 15.49 26.88
CA ILE A 190 5.10 16.36 25.78
C ILE A 190 6.17 17.33 26.27
#